data_f7b5566320e61e9a4c1a418e642927e8
#
_entry.id   f7b5566320e61e9a4c1a418e642927e8
#
_cell.length_a   1.000
_cell.length_b   1.000
_cell.length_c   1.000
_cell.angle_alpha   90.00
_cell.angle_beta   90.00
_cell.angle_gamma   90.00
#
_symmetry.space_group_name_H-M   'P 1'
#
loop_
_entity.id
_entity.type
_entity.pdbx_description
1 polymer ?
#
loop_
_entity_poly.entity_id
_entity_poly.type
_entity_poly.pdbx_seq_one_letter_code
_entity_poly.pdbx_strand_id
1 'polypeptide(L)'
;MKIAVFATGWNGEYLRDMYHGLENSQKEFHDSIHLYASFGRLGSGDSFNKSEFDFFELADMSEYDGFLYPSTTVKEGDVKQRLLERIIESKKPCVSLEEEIPGLSFVGINQSKAMRQIVRHLAGVHGIRTFGFINGMKDTYEAQMRQQGVESKIRELGLCLMPEWVDYGNYEYRSGETYARKMIAAYEAGEELPQAVISANDLMAAAFLQTIKGTALEGKIPVTGFDRYFDGECFSPTMTTIERPRDQVAYEAVRLLHELHEKADGKLVHRELSYRFFIGNTCGCTKHVPFDTESFRNRIFWKNLQEHDAKSKLDSMQEWVTSRISLEEIMDATGRFLDLVGAGRGQIFLTDDLFSQEAKSYRSCKREVLNWCNEKNRTEEGGVQVFMPLHYQLHRMGYCMVAGVDEMFRTGILETFFRNICYALENYIQRKQYQEVNLKLQKLYRIDQLTGIYNRFGMEDLGQKFYEIGRASCRER
;
A
#
# COMPACT_ATOMS: atom_id res chain seq x y z
N MET A 1 -0.66 8.24 24.31
CA MET A 1 -1.33 6.92 24.15
C MET A 1 -0.47 5.99 23.29
N LYS A 2 -0.69 4.67 23.39
CA LYS A 2 -0.14 3.68 22.44
C LYS A 2 -1.27 3.25 21.49
N ILE A 3 -1.15 3.58 20.20
CA ILE A 3 -2.23 3.44 19.21
C ILE A 3 -1.79 2.45 18.15
N ALA A 4 -2.65 1.47 17.79
CA ALA A 4 -2.42 0.61 16.64
C ALA A 4 -3.30 1.03 15.45
N VAL A 5 -2.67 1.01 14.26
CA VAL A 5 -3.32 1.30 12.98
C VAL A 5 -3.10 0.11 12.04
N PHE A 6 -4.16 -0.42 11.42
CA PHE A 6 -4.08 -1.59 10.54
C PHE A 6 -4.46 -1.19 9.11
N ALA A 7 -3.47 -1.05 8.23
CA ALA A 7 -3.69 -0.57 6.88
C ALA A 7 -3.05 -1.47 5.82
N THR A 8 -3.61 -1.46 4.61
CA THR A 8 -2.92 -2.04 3.46
C THR A 8 -2.36 -0.95 2.56
N GLY A 9 -1.15 -1.16 2.05
CA GLY A 9 -0.42 -0.22 1.21
C GLY A 9 -0.68 -0.36 -0.29
N TRP A 10 -1.73 -1.09 -0.72
CA TRP A 10 -2.04 -1.27 -2.14
C TRP A 10 -2.28 0.05 -2.89
N ASN A 11 -2.75 1.09 -2.18
CA ASN A 11 -2.81 2.46 -2.67
C ASN A 11 -1.73 3.29 -1.94
N GLY A 12 -0.57 3.43 -2.57
CA GLY A 12 0.58 4.11 -1.97
C GLY A 12 0.31 5.58 -1.62
N GLU A 13 -0.53 6.30 -2.39
CA GLU A 13 -0.88 7.69 -2.07
C GLU A 13 -1.78 7.78 -0.83
N TYR A 14 -2.76 6.89 -0.71
CA TYR A 14 -3.62 6.87 0.49
C TYR A 14 -2.80 6.57 1.74
N LEU A 15 -1.90 5.57 1.68
CA LEU A 15 -1.03 5.22 2.80
C LEU A 15 -0.09 6.37 3.17
N ARG A 16 0.47 7.07 2.18
CA ARG A 16 1.31 8.25 2.39
C ARG A 16 0.55 9.38 3.09
N ASP A 17 -0.63 9.75 2.56
CA ASP A 17 -1.43 10.85 3.12
C ASP A 17 -1.88 10.52 4.55
N MET A 18 -2.27 9.27 4.81
CA MET A 18 -2.56 8.77 6.16
C MET A 18 -1.34 8.85 7.07
N TYR A 19 -0.16 8.42 6.62
CA TYR A 19 1.08 8.50 7.39
C TYR A 19 1.39 9.95 7.79
N HIS A 20 1.28 10.91 6.87
CA HIS A 20 1.46 12.32 7.16
C HIS A 20 0.46 12.85 8.20
N GLY A 21 -0.81 12.43 8.13
CA GLY A 21 -1.81 12.77 9.14
C GLY A 21 -1.44 12.23 10.52
N LEU A 22 -0.96 10.97 10.58
CA LEU A 22 -0.49 10.35 11.83
C LEU A 22 0.77 11.06 12.37
N GLU A 23 1.74 11.43 11.53
CA GLU A 23 2.90 12.20 11.97
C GLU A 23 2.53 13.58 12.52
N ASN A 24 1.58 14.26 11.87
CA ASN A 24 1.12 15.56 12.35
C ASN A 24 0.39 15.44 13.69
N SER A 25 -0.40 14.39 13.91
CA SER A 25 -1.03 14.14 15.20
C SER A 25 0.00 13.80 16.29
N GLN A 26 1.03 13.04 15.93
CA GLN A 26 2.10 12.68 16.87
C GLN A 26 2.87 13.89 17.39
N LYS A 27 3.09 14.90 16.53
CA LYS A 27 3.74 16.17 16.95
C LYS A 27 2.95 16.93 18.01
N GLU A 28 1.63 16.77 18.03
CA GLU A 28 0.74 17.44 18.99
C GLU A 28 0.50 16.59 20.24
N PHE A 29 0.18 15.31 20.07
CA PHE A 29 -0.24 14.43 21.16
C PHE A 29 0.90 13.58 21.76
N HIS A 30 2.06 13.52 21.11
CA HIS A 30 3.23 12.73 21.53
C HIS A 30 2.94 11.24 21.74
N ASP A 31 2.03 10.70 20.93
CA ASP A 31 1.63 9.29 20.98
C ASP A 31 2.71 8.35 20.43
N SER A 32 2.69 7.09 20.86
CA SER A 32 3.37 5.99 20.19
C SER A 32 2.39 5.32 19.22
N ILE A 33 2.56 5.57 17.92
CA ILE A 33 1.66 5.08 16.87
C ILE A 33 2.33 3.93 16.14
N HIS A 34 1.71 2.74 16.20
CA HIS A 34 2.16 1.53 15.53
C HIS A 34 1.31 1.27 14.29
N LEU A 35 1.86 1.58 13.11
CA LEU A 35 1.23 1.34 11.83
C LEU A 35 1.62 -0.06 11.31
N TYR A 36 0.70 -1.00 11.37
CA TYR A 36 0.83 -2.32 10.76
C TYR A 36 0.44 -2.21 9.29
N ALA A 37 1.45 -2.17 8.41
CA ALA A 37 1.26 -2.02 6.98
C ALA A 37 1.44 -3.37 6.28
N SER A 38 0.43 -3.79 5.54
CA SER A 38 0.43 -4.95 4.66
C SER A 38 0.36 -4.49 3.20
N PHE A 39 0.96 -5.24 2.28
CA PHE A 39 0.92 -4.94 0.84
C PHE A 39 0.16 -6.01 0.04
N GLY A 40 -0.76 -6.73 0.70
CA GLY A 40 -1.70 -7.63 0.03
C GLY A 40 -2.53 -6.89 -1.02
N ARG A 41 -2.71 -7.51 -2.20
CA ARG A 41 -3.39 -6.90 -3.35
C ARG A 41 -4.47 -7.84 -3.89
N LEU A 42 -5.58 -7.25 -4.33
CA LEU A 42 -6.55 -7.97 -5.15
C LEU A 42 -5.87 -8.53 -6.41
N GLY A 43 -6.03 -9.84 -6.64
CA GLY A 43 -5.39 -10.52 -7.77
C GLY A 43 -3.95 -10.96 -7.53
N SER A 44 -3.35 -10.68 -6.38
CA SER A 44 -2.14 -11.38 -5.93
C SER A 44 -2.49 -12.82 -5.57
N GLY A 45 -1.52 -13.75 -5.70
CA GLY A 45 -1.74 -15.16 -5.35
C GLY A 45 -2.16 -15.31 -3.88
N ASP A 46 -3.05 -16.27 -3.60
CA ASP A 46 -3.59 -16.54 -2.25
C ASP A 46 -2.50 -16.73 -1.20
N SER A 47 -1.40 -17.39 -1.58
CA SER A 47 -0.25 -17.62 -0.70
C SER A 47 0.44 -16.34 -0.25
N PHE A 48 0.58 -15.38 -1.15
CA PHE A 48 1.16 -14.08 -0.85
C PHE A 48 0.25 -13.28 0.08
N ASN A 49 -1.01 -13.12 -0.31
CA ASN A 49 -2.00 -12.36 0.45
C ASN A 49 -2.22 -12.93 1.85
N LYS A 50 -2.22 -14.26 2.01
CA LYS A 50 -2.36 -14.89 3.31
C LYS A 50 -1.26 -14.47 4.28
N SER A 51 0.00 -14.46 3.84
CA SER A 51 1.11 -14.03 4.69
C SER A 51 1.07 -12.54 5.01
N GLU A 52 0.67 -11.71 4.04
CA GLU A 52 0.50 -10.27 4.24
C GLU A 52 -0.59 -9.95 5.28
N PHE A 53 -1.74 -10.61 5.21
CA PHE A 53 -2.87 -10.31 6.09
C PHE A 53 -2.78 -10.97 7.47
N ASP A 54 -2.23 -12.18 7.55
CA ASP A 54 -1.97 -12.83 8.85
C ASP A 54 -0.96 -12.03 9.70
N PHE A 55 -0.27 -11.08 9.09
CA PHE A 55 0.62 -10.16 9.79
C PHE A 55 -0.11 -9.27 10.81
N PHE A 56 -1.36 -8.92 10.58
CA PHE A 56 -2.14 -8.16 11.56
C PHE A 56 -2.33 -8.89 12.90
N GLU A 57 -2.10 -10.21 12.94
CA GLU A 57 -2.09 -10.98 14.17
C GLU A 57 -0.87 -10.70 15.06
N LEU A 58 0.19 -10.07 14.54
CA LEU A 58 1.36 -9.67 15.33
C LEU A 58 0.97 -8.77 16.49
N ALA A 59 0.04 -7.83 16.27
CA ALA A 59 -0.41 -6.90 17.29
C ALA A 59 -1.07 -7.63 18.47
N ASP A 60 -0.54 -7.43 19.67
CA ASP A 60 -1.22 -7.79 20.90
C ASP A 60 -2.18 -6.65 21.30
N MET A 61 -3.49 -6.89 21.12
CA MET A 61 -4.52 -5.88 21.39
C MET A 61 -4.50 -5.38 22.83
N SER A 62 -3.97 -6.16 23.79
CA SER A 62 -3.90 -5.78 25.19
C SER A 62 -2.93 -4.62 25.45
N GLU A 63 -1.91 -4.47 24.62
CA GLU A 63 -0.86 -3.46 24.77
C GLU A 63 -1.26 -2.05 24.31
N TYR A 64 -2.37 -1.89 23.61
CA TYR A 64 -2.80 -0.61 23.03
C TYR A 64 -3.87 0.06 23.84
N ASP A 65 -3.91 1.39 23.81
CA ASP A 65 -4.95 2.21 24.42
C ASP A 65 -6.16 2.37 23.51
N GLY A 66 -5.95 2.24 22.18
CA GLY A 66 -7.00 2.31 21.18
C GLY A 66 -6.52 2.01 19.76
N PHE A 67 -7.47 2.01 18.83
CA PHE A 67 -7.24 1.58 17.45
C PHE A 67 -7.77 2.56 16.43
N LEU A 68 -7.02 2.68 15.32
CA LEU A 68 -7.50 3.31 14.10
C LEU A 68 -7.66 2.24 13.02
N TYR A 69 -8.83 2.22 12.40
CA TYR A 69 -9.17 1.20 11.42
C TYR A 69 -9.55 1.81 10.05
N PRO A 70 -8.59 2.03 9.15
CA PRO A 70 -8.85 2.41 7.75
C PRO A 70 -9.35 1.19 6.96
N SER A 71 -10.55 0.73 7.28
CA SER A 71 -11.15 -0.53 6.81
C SER A 71 -11.30 -0.59 5.30
N THR A 72 -11.44 0.56 4.62
CA THR A 72 -11.52 0.64 3.15
C THR A 72 -10.24 0.19 2.45
N THR A 73 -9.12 0.13 3.17
CA THR A 73 -7.85 -0.39 2.64
C THR A 73 -7.81 -1.92 2.64
N VAL A 74 -8.53 -2.58 3.55
CA VAL A 74 -8.59 -4.05 3.66
C VAL A 74 -9.74 -4.57 2.80
N LYS A 75 -9.43 -5.11 1.62
CA LYS A 75 -10.44 -5.56 0.66
C LYS A 75 -10.88 -7.02 0.85
N GLU A 76 -10.08 -7.84 1.53
CA GLU A 76 -10.38 -9.24 1.82
C GLU A 76 -11.40 -9.35 2.95
N GLY A 77 -12.62 -9.80 2.64
CA GLY A 77 -13.75 -9.76 3.56
C GLY A 77 -13.55 -10.56 4.86
N ASP A 78 -12.94 -11.74 4.79
CA ASP A 78 -12.63 -12.59 5.95
C ASP A 78 -11.53 -11.98 6.84
N VAL A 79 -10.53 -11.34 6.25
CA VAL A 79 -9.47 -10.62 6.99
C VAL A 79 -10.07 -9.42 7.70
N LYS A 80 -10.89 -8.65 7.00
CA LYS A 80 -11.60 -7.49 7.55
C LYS A 80 -12.46 -7.89 8.74
N GLN A 81 -13.20 -8.97 8.63
CA GLN A 81 -14.07 -9.48 9.70
C GLN A 81 -13.26 -9.95 10.91
N ARG A 82 -12.24 -10.79 10.72
CA ARG A 82 -11.39 -11.28 11.82
C ARG A 82 -10.70 -10.14 12.58
N LEU A 83 -10.19 -9.14 11.85
CA LEU A 83 -9.56 -8.00 12.49
C LEU A 83 -10.57 -7.16 13.29
N LEU A 84 -11.76 -6.94 12.74
CA LEU A 84 -12.85 -6.23 13.41
C LEU A 84 -13.29 -6.95 14.68
N GLU A 85 -13.46 -8.27 14.65
CA GLU A 85 -13.79 -9.09 15.82
C GLU A 85 -12.76 -8.92 16.93
N ARG A 86 -11.47 -9.00 16.63
CA ARG A 86 -10.38 -8.79 17.60
C ARG A 86 -10.39 -7.38 18.19
N ILE A 87 -10.66 -6.35 17.37
CA ILE A 87 -10.78 -4.97 17.84
C ILE A 87 -11.96 -4.84 18.81
N ILE A 88 -13.13 -5.37 18.47
CA ILE A 88 -14.33 -5.32 19.32
C ILE A 88 -14.13 -6.10 20.63
N GLU A 89 -13.54 -7.28 20.57
CA GLU A 89 -13.25 -8.12 21.74
C GLU A 89 -12.29 -7.43 22.72
N SER A 90 -11.42 -6.56 22.24
CA SER A 90 -10.50 -5.79 23.11
C SER A 90 -11.22 -4.81 24.03
N LYS A 91 -12.46 -4.41 23.71
CA LYS A 91 -13.28 -3.42 24.44
C LYS A 91 -12.63 -2.04 24.56
N LYS A 92 -11.63 -1.75 23.71
CA LYS A 92 -10.93 -0.47 23.69
C LYS A 92 -11.52 0.45 22.62
N PRO A 93 -11.37 1.77 22.75
CA PRO A 93 -11.86 2.72 21.75
C PRO A 93 -11.27 2.41 20.38
N CYS A 94 -12.11 2.45 19.35
CA CYS A 94 -11.71 2.33 17.96
C CYS A 94 -12.40 3.38 17.11
N VAL A 95 -11.63 4.00 16.21
CA VAL A 95 -12.14 4.93 15.21
C VAL A 95 -11.97 4.31 13.82
N SER A 96 -13.08 4.12 13.10
CA SER A 96 -13.09 3.72 11.70
C SER A 96 -12.85 4.94 10.81
N LEU A 97 -11.98 4.78 9.81
CA LEU A 97 -11.65 5.83 8.85
C LEU A 97 -12.36 5.55 7.52
N GLU A 98 -13.04 6.57 6.98
CA GLU A 98 -13.67 6.58 5.65
C GLU A 98 -14.82 5.58 5.44
N GLU A 99 -15.06 4.64 6.34
CA GLU A 99 -16.16 3.69 6.32
C GLU A 99 -16.91 3.70 7.64
N GLU A 100 -18.24 3.87 7.59
CA GLU A 100 -19.09 3.75 8.75
C GLU A 100 -19.30 2.27 9.11
N ILE A 101 -18.73 1.85 10.21
CA ILE A 101 -18.85 0.47 10.73
C ILE A 101 -19.74 0.49 11.97
N PRO A 102 -20.84 -0.30 12.01
CA PRO A 102 -21.69 -0.39 13.18
C PRO A 102 -20.90 -0.74 14.44
N GLY A 103 -21.10 0.03 15.51
CA GLY A 103 -20.41 -0.18 16.78
C GLY A 103 -19.05 0.50 16.91
N LEU A 104 -18.55 1.20 15.89
CA LEU A 104 -17.33 2.00 15.94
C LEU A 104 -17.62 3.50 15.77
N SER A 105 -16.78 4.34 16.36
CA SER A 105 -16.76 5.77 16.03
C SER A 105 -16.18 5.95 14.62
N PHE A 106 -16.53 7.04 13.95
CA PHE A 106 -16.22 7.28 12.56
C PHE A 106 -15.60 8.66 12.34
N VAL A 107 -14.60 8.72 11.45
CA VAL A 107 -14.08 9.94 10.85
C VAL A 107 -13.93 9.73 9.34
N GLY A 108 -14.51 10.63 8.55
CA GLY A 108 -14.41 10.57 7.09
C GLY A 108 -15.25 11.65 6.41
N ILE A 109 -15.41 11.54 5.09
CA ILE A 109 -16.31 12.40 4.33
C ILE A 109 -17.61 11.67 3.96
N ASN A 110 -18.66 12.43 3.73
CA ASN A 110 -19.88 11.88 3.15
C ASN A 110 -19.75 11.72 1.64
N GLN A 111 -19.33 10.53 1.20
CA GLN A 111 -19.08 10.22 -0.21
C GLN A 111 -20.37 10.33 -1.07
N SER A 112 -21.51 9.91 -0.52
CA SER A 112 -22.80 10.03 -1.20
C SER A 112 -23.16 11.51 -1.46
N LYS A 113 -22.99 12.38 -0.46
CA LYS A 113 -23.23 13.84 -0.60
C LYS A 113 -22.28 14.47 -1.62
N ALA A 114 -21.03 14.01 -1.67
CA ALA A 114 -20.05 14.48 -2.65
C ALA A 114 -20.46 14.11 -4.09
N MET A 115 -20.89 12.88 -4.34
CA MET A 115 -21.35 12.44 -5.66
C MET A 115 -22.64 13.16 -6.07
N ARG A 116 -23.56 13.41 -5.13
CA ARG A 116 -24.75 14.23 -5.38
C ARG A 116 -24.40 15.66 -5.85
N GLN A 117 -23.31 16.22 -5.35
CA GLN A 117 -22.83 17.54 -5.77
C GLN A 117 -22.31 17.52 -7.22
N ILE A 118 -21.61 16.47 -7.63
CA ILE A 118 -21.18 16.27 -9.02
C ILE A 118 -22.38 16.22 -9.96
N VAL A 119 -23.37 15.35 -9.67
CA VAL A 119 -24.60 15.26 -10.49
C VAL A 119 -25.31 16.59 -10.58
N ARG A 120 -25.49 17.31 -9.44
CA ARG A 120 -26.12 18.64 -9.41
C ARG A 120 -25.37 19.63 -10.29
N HIS A 121 -24.04 19.62 -10.29
CA HIS A 121 -23.24 20.50 -11.13
C HIS A 121 -23.45 20.20 -12.63
N LEU A 122 -23.31 18.94 -13.04
CA LEU A 122 -23.47 18.53 -14.44
C LEU A 122 -24.89 18.83 -14.96
N ALA A 123 -25.92 18.55 -14.17
CA ALA A 123 -27.28 18.79 -14.55
C ALA A 123 -27.64 20.29 -14.53
N GLY A 124 -27.23 21.02 -13.49
CA GLY A 124 -27.64 22.42 -13.28
C GLY A 124 -26.84 23.43 -14.09
N VAL A 125 -25.54 23.18 -14.30
CA VAL A 125 -24.66 24.11 -15.02
C VAL A 125 -24.57 23.76 -16.51
N HIS A 126 -24.52 22.47 -16.84
CA HIS A 126 -24.30 21.99 -18.21
C HIS A 126 -25.55 21.41 -18.86
N GLY A 127 -26.68 21.37 -18.14
CA GLY A 127 -27.96 20.89 -18.69
C GLY A 127 -27.97 19.37 -19.01
N ILE A 128 -27.05 18.61 -18.48
CA ILE A 128 -26.92 17.16 -18.72
C ILE A 128 -28.15 16.43 -18.19
N ARG A 129 -28.71 15.51 -18.99
CA ARG A 129 -29.91 14.75 -18.69
C ARG A 129 -29.68 13.24 -18.60
N THR A 130 -28.70 12.73 -19.33
CA THR A 130 -28.36 11.30 -19.36
C THR A 130 -26.92 11.09 -18.92
N PHE A 131 -26.70 10.10 -18.05
CA PHE A 131 -25.42 9.86 -17.39
C PHE A 131 -24.96 8.43 -17.59
N GLY A 132 -23.64 8.25 -17.80
CA GLY A 132 -22.92 7.03 -17.58
C GLY A 132 -22.15 7.08 -16.26
N PHE A 133 -21.82 5.92 -15.70
CA PHE A 133 -21.08 5.85 -14.45
C PHE A 133 -20.03 4.72 -14.47
N ILE A 134 -18.76 5.08 -14.33
CA ILE A 134 -17.67 4.14 -14.10
C ILE A 134 -17.49 4.03 -12.59
N ASN A 135 -18.10 3.00 -11.99
CA ASN A 135 -18.04 2.78 -10.56
C ASN A 135 -16.76 2.03 -10.14
N GLY A 136 -16.50 1.94 -8.85
CA GLY A 136 -15.43 1.12 -8.27
C GLY A 136 -15.80 -0.35 -8.14
N MET A 137 -15.08 -1.09 -7.29
CA MET A 137 -15.35 -2.51 -7.02
C MET A 137 -16.71 -2.69 -6.36
N LYS A 138 -17.55 -3.55 -6.97
CA LYS A 138 -18.99 -3.68 -6.68
C LYS A 138 -19.32 -3.84 -5.20
N ASP A 139 -18.53 -4.60 -4.46
CA ASP A 139 -18.82 -4.98 -3.07
C ASP A 139 -18.08 -4.13 -2.03
N THR A 140 -17.50 -2.99 -2.45
CA THR A 140 -16.82 -2.08 -1.53
C THR A 140 -17.75 -0.96 -1.04
N TYR A 141 -17.53 -0.55 0.22
CA TYR A 141 -18.30 0.54 0.83
C TYR A 141 -18.25 1.82 -0.01
N GLU A 142 -17.09 2.21 -0.50
CA GLU A 142 -16.93 3.41 -1.31
C GLU A 142 -17.76 3.35 -2.61
N ALA A 143 -17.71 2.20 -3.30
CA ALA A 143 -18.48 2.03 -4.55
C ALA A 143 -19.99 2.13 -4.29
N GLN A 144 -20.47 1.52 -3.20
CA GLN A 144 -21.87 1.57 -2.80
C GLN A 144 -22.32 3.00 -2.45
N MET A 145 -21.53 3.72 -1.63
CA MET A 145 -21.87 5.09 -1.24
C MET A 145 -21.83 6.07 -2.41
N ARG A 146 -20.84 5.92 -3.31
CA ARG A 146 -20.73 6.71 -4.53
C ARG A 146 -21.91 6.45 -5.46
N GLN A 147 -22.26 5.19 -5.67
CA GLN A 147 -23.43 4.79 -6.48
C GLN A 147 -24.72 5.34 -5.89
N GLN A 148 -24.94 5.16 -4.59
CA GLN A 148 -26.11 5.70 -3.90
C GLN A 148 -26.22 7.23 -4.10
N GLY A 149 -25.10 7.95 -4.03
CA GLY A 149 -25.07 9.39 -4.27
C GLY A 149 -25.50 9.76 -5.69
N VAL A 150 -24.95 9.10 -6.70
CA VAL A 150 -25.28 9.31 -8.11
C VAL A 150 -26.75 9.00 -8.38
N GLU A 151 -27.19 7.77 -8.05
CA GLU A 151 -28.56 7.31 -8.32
C GLU A 151 -29.62 8.15 -7.61
N SER A 152 -29.41 8.44 -6.31
CA SER A 152 -30.39 9.22 -5.54
C SER A 152 -30.57 10.62 -6.09
N LYS A 153 -29.46 11.28 -6.53
CA LYS A 153 -29.57 12.65 -7.06
C LYS A 153 -30.15 12.68 -8.47
N ILE A 154 -29.78 11.70 -9.32
CA ILE A 154 -30.37 11.55 -10.65
C ILE A 154 -31.89 11.33 -10.55
N ARG A 155 -32.35 10.44 -9.65
CA ARG A 155 -33.77 10.16 -9.38
C ARG A 155 -34.49 11.42 -8.84
N GLU A 156 -33.90 12.14 -7.91
CA GLU A 156 -34.46 13.38 -7.34
C GLU A 156 -34.70 14.44 -8.41
N LEU A 157 -33.83 14.53 -9.41
CA LEU A 157 -33.93 15.50 -10.49
C LEU A 157 -34.73 15.01 -11.69
N GLY A 158 -35.30 13.79 -11.68
CA GLY A 158 -36.03 13.22 -12.80
C GLY A 158 -35.15 12.99 -14.05
N LEU A 159 -33.86 12.68 -13.85
CA LEU A 159 -32.88 12.46 -14.90
C LEU A 159 -32.66 10.94 -15.13
N CYS A 160 -31.85 10.57 -16.14
CA CYS A 160 -31.60 9.22 -16.50
C CYS A 160 -30.14 8.81 -16.22
N LEU A 161 -29.93 7.78 -15.39
CA LEU A 161 -28.70 7.01 -15.38
C LEU A 161 -28.92 5.83 -16.32
N MET A 162 -28.17 5.76 -17.43
CA MET A 162 -28.35 4.75 -18.47
C MET A 162 -27.77 3.41 -17.96
N PRO A 163 -28.61 2.36 -17.73
CA PRO A 163 -28.15 1.13 -17.08
C PRO A 163 -27.04 0.41 -17.85
N GLU A 164 -27.07 0.45 -19.18
CA GLU A 164 -26.05 -0.12 -20.08
C GLU A 164 -24.70 0.63 -19.98
N TRP A 165 -24.70 1.82 -19.40
CA TRP A 165 -23.54 2.68 -19.17
C TRP A 165 -23.14 2.76 -17.69
N VAL A 166 -23.57 1.80 -16.86
CA VAL A 166 -23.09 1.62 -15.48
C VAL A 166 -22.17 0.42 -15.42
N ASP A 167 -20.88 0.64 -15.40
CA ASP A 167 -19.87 -0.41 -15.31
C ASP A 167 -19.14 -0.35 -13.97
N TYR A 168 -18.72 -1.52 -13.47
CA TYR A 168 -17.90 -1.65 -12.28
C TYR A 168 -16.45 -1.90 -12.67
N GLY A 169 -15.55 -1.06 -12.13
CA GLY A 169 -14.11 -1.18 -12.30
C GLY A 169 -13.39 -1.59 -11.02
N ASN A 170 -12.09 -1.43 -11.01
CA ASN A 170 -11.21 -1.76 -9.88
C ASN A 170 -10.40 -0.54 -9.39
N TYR A 171 -10.83 0.67 -9.72
CA TYR A 171 -10.13 1.93 -9.46
C TYR A 171 -8.81 2.12 -10.23
N GLU A 172 -8.44 1.21 -11.14
CA GLU A 172 -7.24 1.28 -11.94
C GLU A 172 -7.47 1.85 -13.33
N TYR A 173 -6.39 2.30 -13.97
CA TYR A 173 -6.37 2.89 -15.30
C TYR A 173 -7.12 2.04 -16.33
N ARG A 174 -6.89 0.72 -16.33
CA ARG A 174 -7.48 -0.21 -17.31
C ARG A 174 -9.01 -0.21 -17.33
N SER A 175 -9.66 0.04 -16.18
CA SER A 175 -11.13 0.09 -16.12
C SER A 175 -11.69 1.27 -16.91
N GLY A 176 -11.06 2.45 -16.79
CA GLY A 176 -11.43 3.63 -17.57
C GLY A 176 -11.18 3.46 -19.06
N GLU A 177 -10.06 2.85 -19.43
CA GLU A 177 -9.72 2.51 -20.81
C GLU A 177 -10.76 1.55 -21.43
N THR A 178 -11.14 0.49 -20.72
CA THR A 178 -12.14 -0.49 -21.19
C THR A 178 -13.48 0.18 -21.43
N TYR A 179 -13.92 1.02 -20.49
CA TYR A 179 -15.17 1.76 -20.64
C TYR A 179 -15.13 2.71 -21.85
N ALA A 180 -14.03 3.41 -22.06
CA ALA A 180 -13.86 4.31 -23.20
C ALA A 180 -13.91 3.57 -24.54
N ARG A 181 -13.25 2.40 -24.64
CA ARG A 181 -13.29 1.55 -25.85
C ARG A 181 -14.70 1.05 -26.17
N LYS A 182 -15.46 0.67 -25.13
CA LYS A 182 -16.89 0.32 -25.26
C LYS A 182 -17.67 1.49 -25.85
N MET A 183 -17.44 2.71 -25.34
CA MET A 183 -18.14 3.90 -25.81
C MET A 183 -17.77 4.29 -27.25
N ILE A 184 -16.50 4.14 -27.66
CA ILE A 184 -16.07 4.37 -29.03
C ILE A 184 -16.78 3.41 -29.97
N ALA A 185 -16.80 2.11 -29.66
CA ALA A 185 -17.45 1.10 -30.48
C ALA A 185 -18.98 1.35 -30.62
N ALA A 186 -19.64 1.72 -29.55
CA ALA A 186 -21.06 2.07 -29.56
C ALA A 186 -21.33 3.33 -30.41
N TYR A 187 -20.46 4.34 -30.32
CA TYR A 187 -20.55 5.53 -31.19
C TYR A 187 -20.43 5.17 -32.68
N GLU A 188 -19.48 4.32 -33.04
CA GLU A 188 -19.28 3.84 -34.41
C GLU A 188 -20.46 3.00 -34.92
N ALA A 189 -21.12 2.27 -34.01
CA ALA A 189 -22.35 1.52 -34.31
C ALA A 189 -23.61 2.40 -34.40
N GLY A 190 -23.54 3.68 -34.04
CA GLY A 190 -24.66 4.62 -34.03
C GLY A 190 -25.59 4.41 -32.82
N GLU A 191 -25.11 3.82 -31.74
CA GLU A 191 -25.86 3.61 -30.50
C GLU A 191 -26.00 4.90 -29.69
N GLU A 192 -27.02 4.95 -28.83
CA GLU A 192 -27.22 6.09 -27.93
C GLU A 192 -26.16 6.12 -26.82
N LEU A 193 -25.56 7.28 -26.61
CA LEU A 193 -24.53 7.49 -25.59
C LEU A 193 -25.01 8.40 -24.47
N PRO A 194 -24.50 8.26 -23.24
CA PRO A 194 -24.74 9.21 -22.17
C PRO A 194 -24.14 10.58 -22.52
N GLN A 195 -24.80 11.64 -22.14
CA GLN A 195 -24.31 13.01 -22.35
C GLN A 195 -23.08 13.35 -21.49
N ALA A 196 -22.90 12.68 -20.36
CA ALA A 196 -21.72 12.82 -19.50
C ALA A 196 -21.38 11.50 -18.80
N VAL A 197 -20.13 11.34 -18.43
CA VAL A 197 -19.62 10.21 -17.64
C VAL A 197 -19.15 10.69 -16.28
N ILE A 198 -19.67 10.08 -15.24
CA ILE A 198 -19.17 10.23 -13.87
C ILE A 198 -18.21 9.06 -13.60
N SER A 199 -17.03 9.32 -13.07
CA SER A 199 -16.10 8.28 -12.65
C SER A 199 -15.95 8.25 -11.14
N ALA A 200 -15.88 7.05 -10.58
CA ALA A 200 -15.68 6.87 -9.15
C ALA A 200 -14.28 7.29 -8.66
N ASN A 201 -13.29 7.42 -9.55
CA ASN A 201 -12.02 8.07 -9.21
C ASN A 201 -11.39 8.78 -10.43
N ASP A 202 -10.36 9.57 -10.17
CA ASP A 202 -9.67 10.37 -11.19
C ASP A 202 -8.83 9.50 -12.14
N LEU A 203 -8.29 8.38 -11.67
CA LEU A 203 -7.43 7.52 -12.49
C LEU A 203 -8.22 6.89 -13.64
N MET A 204 -9.42 6.39 -13.35
CA MET A 204 -10.33 5.86 -14.38
C MET A 204 -10.84 6.98 -15.30
N ALA A 205 -11.13 8.18 -14.74
CA ALA A 205 -11.53 9.34 -15.53
C ALA A 205 -10.43 9.78 -16.51
N ALA A 206 -9.18 9.86 -16.03
CA ALA A 206 -8.02 10.20 -16.86
C ALA A 206 -7.77 9.17 -17.96
N ALA A 207 -7.89 7.88 -17.64
CA ALA A 207 -7.78 6.80 -18.61
C ALA A 207 -8.85 6.89 -19.70
N PHE A 208 -10.10 7.17 -19.31
CA PHE A 208 -11.19 7.40 -20.24
C PHE A 208 -10.86 8.56 -21.20
N LEU A 209 -10.48 9.72 -20.67
CA LEU A 209 -10.15 10.89 -21.46
C LEU A 209 -8.95 10.66 -22.40
N GLN A 210 -7.92 9.97 -21.92
CA GLN A 210 -6.75 9.63 -22.73
C GLN A 210 -7.10 8.68 -23.88
N THR A 211 -8.04 7.76 -23.65
CA THR A 211 -8.44 6.75 -24.65
C THR A 211 -9.31 7.35 -25.75
N ILE A 212 -10.20 8.29 -25.41
CA ILE A 212 -11.05 8.97 -26.42
C ILE A 212 -10.31 10.08 -27.18
N LYS A 213 -9.10 10.45 -26.76
CA LYS A 213 -8.29 11.48 -27.42
C LYS A 213 -7.97 11.07 -28.85
N GLY A 214 -8.14 12.01 -29.80
CA GLY A 214 -7.98 11.76 -31.23
C GLY A 214 -9.17 11.04 -31.89
N THR A 215 -10.21 10.69 -31.15
CA THR A 215 -11.44 10.08 -31.69
C THR A 215 -12.55 11.13 -31.90
N ALA A 216 -13.65 10.71 -32.52
CA ALA A 216 -14.83 11.57 -32.71
C ALA A 216 -15.51 11.98 -31.40
N LEU A 217 -15.17 11.35 -30.26
CA LEU A 217 -15.70 11.64 -28.92
C LEU A 217 -14.87 12.67 -28.16
N GLU A 218 -13.69 13.01 -28.62
CA GLU A 218 -12.83 13.99 -27.94
C GLU A 218 -13.54 15.34 -27.76
N GLY A 219 -13.55 15.82 -26.53
CA GLY A 219 -14.20 17.10 -26.15
C GLY A 219 -15.73 17.10 -26.17
N LYS A 220 -16.39 15.99 -26.57
CA LYS A 220 -17.85 15.90 -26.63
C LYS A 220 -18.51 15.34 -25.37
N ILE A 221 -17.78 14.53 -24.62
CA ILE A 221 -18.31 13.86 -23.43
C ILE A 221 -17.68 14.50 -22.19
N PRO A 222 -18.42 15.31 -21.42
CA PRO A 222 -18.03 15.76 -20.10
C PRO A 222 -17.71 14.60 -19.17
N VAL A 223 -16.61 14.72 -18.42
CA VAL A 223 -16.16 13.68 -17.48
C VAL A 223 -15.82 14.29 -16.14
N THR A 224 -16.17 13.61 -15.06
CA THR A 224 -15.77 14.00 -13.70
C THR A 224 -15.11 12.84 -12.99
N GLY A 225 -14.19 13.17 -12.08
CA GLY A 225 -13.51 12.20 -11.24
C GLY A 225 -13.87 12.33 -9.76
N PHE A 226 -13.05 11.67 -8.92
CA PHE A 226 -13.12 11.68 -7.47
C PHE A 226 -11.72 11.38 -6.92
N ASP A 227 -11.33 11.94 -5.79
CA ASP A 227 -10.08 11.78 -5.03
C ASP A 227 -9.05 12.90 -5.23
N ARG A 228 -9.10 13.67 -6.30
CA ARG A 228 -8.05 14.61 -6.74
C ARG A 228 -6.67 13.96 -6.79
N TYR A 229 -6.66 12.81 -7.48
CA TYR A 229 -5.45 12.03 -7.73
C TYR A 229 -4.53 12.84 -8.67
N PHE A 230 -3.23 12.90 -8.38
CA PHE A 230 -2.25 13.71 -9.11
C PHE A 230 -2.67 15.19 -9.18
N ASP A 231 -2.21 16.03 -8.31
CA ASP A 231 -2.44 17.48 -8.44
C ASP A 231 -3.25 17.82 -9.70
N GLY A 232 -4.59 17.88 -9.59
CA GLY A 232 -5.50 17.89 -10.76
C GLY A 232 -5.22 18.99 -11.80
N GLU A 233 -4.26 19.85 -11.49
CA GLU A 233 -3.68 20.86 -12.37
C GLU A 233 -2.75 20.26 -13.46
N CYS A 234 -2.26 19.03 -13.26
CA CYS A 234 -1.32 18.37 -14.18
C CYS A 234 -2.00 17.74 -15.39
N PHE A 235 -3.33 17.57 -15.35
CA PHE A 235 -4.09 16.96 -16.42
C PHE A 235 -4.71 18.03 -17.32
N SER A 236 -4.57 17.91 -18.64
CA SER A 236 -5.19 18.81 -19.60
C SER A 236 -6.18 18.05 -20.47
N PRO A 237 -7.48 18.39 -20.43
CA PRO A 237 -8.14 19.46 -19.65
C PRO A 237 -8.16 19.17 -18.16
N THR A 238 -8.10 20.21 -17.31
CA THR A 238 -8.07 20.08 -15.84
C THR A 238 -9.28 19.29 -15.32
N MET A 239 -9.04 18.28 -14.48
CA MET A 239 -10.07 17.38 -13.95
C MET A 239 -11.05 18.11 -13.03
N THR A 240 -12.35 17.93 -13.25
CA THR A 240 -13.40 18.26 -12.27
C THR A 240 -13.56 17.09 -11.33
N THR A 241 -13.32 17.29 -10.03
CA THR A 241 -13.17 16.20 -9.06
C THR A 241 -13.54 16.62 -7.64
N ILE A 242 -13.66 15.64 -6.74
CA ILE A 242 -13.76 15.81 -5.29
C ILE A 242 -12.38 15.60 -4.66
N GLU A 243 -11.93 16.58 -3.90
CA GLU A 243 -10.71 16.49 -3.09
C GLU A 243 -11.08 16.06 -1.67
N ARG A 244 -10.50 14.94 -1.23
CA ARG A 244 -10.66 14.42 0.13
C ARG A 244 -9.49 14.85 1.01
N PRO A 245 -9.73 15.31 2.25
CA PRO A 245 -8.69 15.69 3.18
C PRO A 245 -8.15 14.45 3.91
N ARG A 246 -7.44 13.55 3.22
CA ARG A 246 -7.05 12.23 3.75
C ARG A 246 -6.08 12.32 4.93
N ASP A 247 -5.16 13.25 4.90
CA ASP A 247 -4.25 13.55 6.00
C ASP A 247 -5.01 14.07 7.24
N GLN A 248 -5.99 14.96 7.02
CA GLN A 248 -6.85 15.45 8.09
C GLN A 248 -7.76 14.36 8.66
N VAL A 249 -8.20 13.39 7.85
CA VAL A 249 -8.98 12.24 8.35
C VAL A 249 -8.16 11.45 9.38
N ALA A 250 -6.90 11.14 9.08
CA ALA A 250 -6.03 10.40 9.99
C ALA A 250 -5.71 11.21 11.26
N TYR A 251 -5.41 12.50 11.11
CA TYR A 251 -5.18 13.40 12.25
C TYR A 251 -6.40 13.50 13.16
N GLU A 252 -7.58 13.76 12.59
CA GLU A 252 -8.85 13.88 13.33
C GLU A 252 -9.28 12.56 13.98
N ALA A 253 -8.89 11.43 13.39
CA ALA A 253 -9.15 10.12 13.98
C ALA A 253 -8.32 9.91 15.26
N VAL A 254 -7.05 10.32 15.30
CA VAL A 254 -6.24 10.31 16.53
C VAL A 254 -6.83 11.26 17.56
N ARG A 255 -7.19 12.49 17.16
CA ARG A 255 -7.83 13.46 18.07
C ARG A 255 -9.13 12.92 18.66
N LEU A 256 -9.97 12.29 17.84
CA LEU A 256 -11.20 11.67 18.33
C LEU A 256 -10.90 10.52 19.29
N LEU A 257 -9.86 9.73 19.04
CA LEU A 257 -9.48 8.64 19.94
C LEU A 257 -9.10 9.15 21.34
N HIS A 258 -8.38 10.28 21.43
CA HIS A 258 -8.11 10.96 22.70
C HIS A 258 -9.39 11.40 23.40
N GLU A 259 -10.34 12.03 22.68
CA GLU A 259 -11.63 12.44 23.25
C GLU A 259 -12.43 11.25 23.80
N LEU A 260 -12.42 10.12 23.09
CA LEU A 260 -13.11 8.89 23.52
C LEU A 260 -12.45 8.27 24.75
N HIS A 261 -11.11 8.31 24.81
CA HIS A 261 -10.35 7.81 25.93
C HIS A 261 -10.59 8.65 27.22
N GLU A 262 -10.58 9.98 27.08
CA GLU A 262 -10.83 10.91 28.19
C GLU A 262 -12.26 10.82 28.74
N LYS A 263 -13.26 10.74 27.86
CA LYS A 263 -14.67 10.70 28.25
C LYS A 263 -15.09 9.36 28.82
N ALA A 264 -14.54 8.27 28.30
CA ALA A 264 -14.81 6.88 28.69
C ALA A 264 -16.31 6.53 28.92
N ASP A 265 -17.22 7.27 28.22
CA ASP A 265 -18.67 7.13 28.37
C ASP A 265 -19.29 6.11 27.39
N GLY A 266 -18.46 5.48 26.56
CA GLY A 266 -18.87 4.47 25.57
C GLY A 266 -19.73 4.99 24.44
N LYS A 267 -19.90 6.32 24.28
CA LYS A 267 -20.68 6.90 23.20
C LYS A 267 -19.89 6.88 21.89
N LEU A 268 -20.54 6.43 20.84
CA LEU A 268 -20.02 6.51 19.49
C LEU A 268 -20.13 7.92 18.94
N VAL A 269 -19.08 8.37 18.28
CA VAL A 269 -19.02 9.71 17.66
C VAL A 269 -18.87 9.54 16.17
N HIS A 270 -19.74 10.22 15.42
CA HIS A 270 -19.67 10.34 13.97
C HIS A 270 -19.15 11.74 13.60
N ARG A 271 -17.96 11.80 12.99
CA ARG A 271 -17.31 13.06 12.59
C ARG A 271 -17.15 13.12 11.09
N GLU A 272 -18.06 13.86 10.45
CA GLU A 272 -17.99 14.14 9.01
C GLU A 272 -17.07 15.35 8.76
N LEU A 273 -16.03 15.17 7.93
CA LEU A 273 -15.15 16.23 7.50
C LEU A 273 -15.66 16.88 6.20
N SER A 274 -15.30 18.14 5.99
CA SER A 274 -15.59 18.83 4.75
C SER A 274 -14.64 18.33 3.65
N TYR A 275 -15.18 18.25 2.43
CA TYR A 275 -14.42 17.98 1.21
C TYR A 275 -14.47 19.22 0.30
N ARG A 276 -13.56 19.30 -0.65
CA ARG A 276 -13.56 20.38 -1.65
C ARG A 276 -14.05 19.85 -2.99
N PHE A 277 -15.06 20.49 -3.58
CA PHE A 277 -15.44 20.25 -4.96
C PHE A 277 -14.61 21.16 -5.87
N PHE A 278 -13.64 20.55 -6.56
CA PHE A 278 -12.76 21.24 -7.48
C PHE A 278 -13.37 21.20 -8.89
N ILE A 279 -13.68 22.39 -9.44
CA ILE A 279 -14.26 22.52 -10.77
C ILE A 279 -13.15 22.84 -11.75
N GLY A 280 -12.80 21.84 -12.58
CA GLY A 280 -11.87 21.98 -13.70
C GLY A 280 -12.62 22.14 -15.04
N ASN A 281 -11.95 21.74 -16.12
CA ASN A 281 -12.49 21.90 -17.48
C ASN A 281 -13.09 20.61 -18.05
N THR A 282 -12.83 19.43 -17.46
CA THR A 282 -13.32 18.16 -18.00
C THR A 282 -14.84 18.01 -17.96
N CYS A 283 -15.53 18.77 -17.12
CA CYS A 283 -16.99 18.81 -17.09
C CYS A 283 -17.61 19.71 -18.17
N GLY A 284 -16.79 20.47 -18.93
CA GLY A 284 -17.23 21.45 -19.90
C GLY A 284 -17.22 22.91 -19.39
N CYS A 285 -16.83 23.17 -18.13
CA CYS A 285 -16.63 24.53 -17.64
C CYS A 285 -15.45 25.19 -18.35
N THR A 286 -15.68 26.46 -18.77
CA THR A 286 -14.68 27.29 -19.47
C THR A 286 -13.92 28.24 -18.53
N LYS A 287 -14.13 28.11 -17.20
CA LYS A 287 -13.40 28.95 -16.24
C LYS A 287 -11.91 28.72 -16.39
N HIS A 288 -11.20 29.81 -16.67
CA HIS A 288 -9.75 29.82 -16.65
C HIS A 288 -9.33 29.53 -15.18
N VAL A 289 -8.91 28.32 -14.91
CA VAL A 289 -8.14 28.04 -13.69
C VAL A 289 -6.77 28.64 -13.97
N PRO A 290 -6.33 29.68 -13.21
CA PRO A 290 -5.00 30.24 -13.42
C PRO A 290 -4.00 29.11 -13.26
N PHE A 291 -3.30 28.78 -14.34
CA PHE A 291 -2.28 27.74 -14.33
C PHE A 291 -0.91 28.41 -14.22
N ASP A 292 -0.29 28.30 -13.04
CA ASP A 292 1.07 28.75 -12.83
C ASP A 292 2.04 27.73 -13.42
N THR A 293 2.38 27.97 -14.69
CA THR A 293 3.28 27.11 -15.47
C THR A 293 4.67 26.97 -14.83
N GLU A 294 5.17 28.02 -14.18
CA GLU A 294 6.51 28.01 -13.57
C GLU A 294 6.52 27.16 -12.31
N SER A 295 5.63 27.41 -11.37
CA SER A 295 5.47 26.56 -10.16
C SER A 295 5.20 25.11 -10.53
N PHE A 296 4.39 24.86 -11.56
CA PHE A 296 4.12 23.51 -12.06
C PHE A 296 5.38 22.83 -12.60
N ARG A 297 6.15 23.48 -13.48
CA ARG A 297 7.40 22.92 -14.01
C ARG A 297 8.38 22.62 -12.89
N ASN A 298 8.52 23.51 -11.92
CA ASN A 298 9.39 23.33 -10.78
C ASN A 298 8.94 22.12 -9.94
N ARG A 299 7.62 21.98 -9.62
CA ARG A 299 7.11 20.81 -8.89
C ARG A 299 7.39 19.51 -9.62
N ILE A 300 7.08 19.43 -10.93
CA ILE A 300 7.33 18.21 -11.73
C ILE A 300 8.82 17.92 -11.81
N PHE A 301 9.66 18.91 -11.99
CA PHE A 301 11.11 18.72 -12.03
C PHE A 301 11.62 18.14 -10.70
N TRP A 302 11.25 18.74 -9.58
CA TRP A 302 11.67 18.25 -8.26
C TRP A 302 11.09 16.89 -7.91
N LYS A 303 9.83 16.64 -8.26
CA LYS A 303 9.21 15.31 -8.09
C LYS A 303 9.97 14.25 -8.87
N ASN A 304 10.21 14.47 -10.17
CA ASN A 304 10.95 13.53 -11.00
C ASN A 304 12.37 13.31 -10.50
N LEU A 305 13.05 14.37 -10.03
CA LEU A 305 14.39 14.26 -9.47
C LEU A 305 14.39 13.40 -8.20
N GLN A 306 13.43 13.62 -7.30
CA GLN A 306 13.28 12.83 -6.06
C GLN A 306 12.94 11.37 -6.36
N GLU A 307 12.04 11.10 -7.30
CA GLU A 307 11.72 9.73 -7.74
C GLU A 307 12.93 9.05 -8.37
N HIS A 308 13.71 9.77 -9.17
CA HIS A 308 14.94 9.23 -9.76
C HIS A 308 16.00 8.92 -8.71
N ASP A 309 16.23 9.83 -7.75
CA ASP A 309 17.16 9.64 -6.63
C ASP A 309 16.74 8.44 -5.76
N ALA A 310 15.47 8.36 -5.41
CA ALA A 310 14.91 7.24 -4.64
C ALA A 310 15.08 5.89 -5.37
N LYS A 311 14.84 5.87 -6.67
CA LYS A 311 15.06 4.69 -7.50
C LYS A 311 16.54 4.29 -7.53
N SER A 312 17.44 5.24 -7.71
CA SER A 312 18.90 4.99 -7.69
C SER A 312 19.36 4.42 -6.33
N LYS A 313 18.81 4.92 -5.23
CA LYS A 313 19.06 4.39 -3.88
C LYS A 313 18.58 2.93 -3.75
N LEU A 314 17.38 2.61 -4.30
CA LEU A 314 16.84 1.24 -4.31
C LEU A 314 17.69 0.30 -5.16
N ASP A 315 18.11 0.72 -6.34
CA ASP A 315 18.98 -0.07 -7.23
C ASP A 315 20.31 -0.39 -6.51
N SER A 316 20.89 0.58 -5.82
CA SER A 316 22.08 0.39 -4.98
C SER A 316 21.85 -0.60 -3.85
N MET A 317 20.72 -0.50 -3.16
CA MET A 317 20.35 -1.48 -2.12
C MET A 317 20.22 -2.89 -2.71
N GLN A 318 19.52 -3.03 -3.83
CA GLN A 318 19.33 -4.33 -4.49
C GLN A 318 20.68 -4.97 -4.83
N GLU A 319 21.63 -4.20 -5.37
CA GLU A 319 22.98 -4.67 -5.65
C GLU A 319 23.70 -5.11 -4.36
N TRP A 320 23.61 -4.30 -3.30
CA TRP A 320 24.24 -4.60 -2.03
C TRP A 320 23.70 -5.89 -1.39
N VAL A 321 22.38 -6.07 -1.32
CA VAL A 321 21.78 -7.24 -0.66
C VAL A 321 21.88 -8.52 -1.49
N THR A 322 21.80 -8.45 -2.82
CA THR A 322 21.86 -9.65 -3.68
C THR A 322 23.27 -10.23 -3.80
N SER A 323 24.30 -9.40 -3.65
CA SER A 323 25.69 -9.86 -3.67
C SER A 323 26.13 -10.53 -2.36
N ARG A 324 25.35 -10.42 -1.28
CA ARG A 324 25.72 -10.92 0.06
C ARG A 324 25.43 -12.40 0.25
N ILE A 325 26.28 -13.05 1.04
CA ILE A 325 26.23 -14.50 1.30
C ILE A 325 25.93 -14.87 2.75
N SER A 326 25.97 -13.90 3.65
CA SER A 326 25.66 -14.10 5.07
C SER A 326 24.49 -13.21 5.53
N LEU A 327 23.81 -13.62 6.60
CA LEU A 327 22.74 -12.84 7.22
C LEU A 327 23.27 -11.49 7.76
N GLU A 328 24.46 -11.51 8.36
CA GLU A 328 25.11 -10.31 8.91
C GLU A 328 25.37 -9.26 7.81
N GLU A 329 25.88 -9.69 6.67
CA GLU A 329 26.11 -8.80 5.52
C GLU A 329 24.81 -8.22 4.93
N ILE A 330 23.72 -9.00 4.93
CA ILE A 330 22.39 -8.50 4.51
C ILE A 330 21.90 -7.44 5.48
N MET A 331 22.04 -7.65 6.78
CA MET A 331 21.64 -6.69 7.81
C MET A 331 22.48 -5.41 7.75
N ASP A 332 23.79 -5.53 7.54
CA ASP A 332 24.69 -4.38 7.36
C ASP A 332 24.30 -3.53 6.12
N ALA A 333 24.02 -4.20 4.98
CA ALA A 333 23.55 -3.54 3.78
C ALA A 333 22.19 -2.84 3.99
N THR A 334 21.31 -3.45 4.76
CA THR A 334 20.01 -2.87 5.13
C THR A 334 20.19 -1.62 6.00
N GLY A 335 21.07 -1.67 7.00
CA GLY A 335 21.39 -0.53 7.85
C GLY A 335 21.97 0.66 7.04
N ARG A 336 22.88 0.38 6.11
CA ARG A 336 23.43 1.42 5.20
C ARG A 336 22.34 2.06 4.33
N PHE A 337 21.39 1.27 3.86
CA PHE A 337 20.28 1.83 3.09
C PHE A 337 19.39 2.73 3.96
N LEU A 338 19.09 2.33 5.19
CA LEU A 338 18.31 3.15 6.13
C LEU A 338 19.02 4.48 6.42
N ASP A 339 20.36 4.48 6.52
CA ASP A 339 21.14 5.70 6.63
C ASP A 339 21.05 6.59 5.38
N LEU A 340 21.14 5.97 4.20
CA LEU A 340 21.07 6.65 2.91
C LEU A 340 19.74 7.36 2.67
N VAL A 341 18.63 6.80 3.16
CA VAL A 341 17.29 7.40 3.04
C VAL A 341 16.93 8.27 4.24
N GLY A 342 17.85 8.47 5.19
CA GLY A 342 17.64 9.32 6.34
C GLY A 342 16.59 8.80 7.33
N ALA A 343 16.35 7.48 7.37
CA ALA A 343 15.46 6.87 8.36
C ALA A 343 15.94 7.17 9.80
N GLY A 344 15.05 7.18 10.77
CA GLY A 344 15.38 7.40 12.18
C GLY A 344 15.79 6.12 12.90
N ARG A 345 15.04 5.04 12.67
CA ARG A 345 15.26 3.74 13.31
C ARG A 345 14.83 2.59 12.41
N GLY A 346 15.49 1.45 12.54
CA GLY A 346 15.15 0.20 11.86
C GLY A 346 15.46 -1.01 12.73
N GLN A 347 14.51 -1.94 12.84
CA GLN A 347 14.67 -3.21 13.54
C GLN A 347 14.14 -4.35 12.69
N ILE A 348 14.81 -5.49 12.70
CA ILE A 348 14.36 -6.70 12.03
C ILE A 348 14.35 -7.85 13.03
N PHE A 349 13.22 -8.53 13.11
CA PHE A 349 13.00 -9.70 13.94
C PHE A 349 12.70 -10.90 13.05
N LEU A 350 13.48 -11.96 13.20
CA LEU A 350 13.32 -13.20 12.45
C LEU A 350 12.84 -14.34 13.37
N THR A 351 12.31 -15.39 12.75
CA THR A 351 12.05 -16.66 13.43
C THR A 351 13.37 -17.34 13.81
N ASP A 352 13.39 -18.08 14.92
CA ASP A 352 14.56 -18.86 15.35
C ASP A 352 14.91 -19.96 14.35
N ASP A 353 13.91 -20.54 13.72
CA ASP A 353 14.07 -21.56 12.69
C ASP A 353 13.71 -21.00 11.31
N LEU A 354 14.65 -20.24 10.76
CA LEU A 354 14.53 -19.56 9.47
C LEU A 354 14.45 -20.55 8.29
N PHE A 355 14.88 -21.80 8.50
CA PHE A 355 14.95 -22.83 7.44
C PHE A 355 13.71 -23.72 7.38
N SER A 356 12.81 -23.62 8.36
CA SER A 356 11.55 -24.36 8.35
C SER A 356 10.57 -23.77 7.34
N GLN A 357 9.95 -24.63 6.53
CA GLN A 357 8.87 -24.21 5.62
C GLN A 357 7.49 -24.18 6.31
N GLU A 358 7.41 -24.52 7.59
CA GLU A 358 6.15 -24.42 8.32
C GLU A 358 5.77 -22.94 8.49
N ALA A 359 4.50 -22.62 8.23
CA ALA A 359 3.95 -21.28 8.39
C ALA A 359 3.85 -20.94 9.88
N LYS A 360 4.89 -20.31 10.43
CA LYS A 360 4.92 -19.87 11.84
C LYS A 360 4.16 -18.54 12.01
N SER A 361 3.65 -18.34 13.22
CA SER A 361 3.04 -17.04 13.59
C SER A 361 4.12 -15.95 13.64
N TYR A 362 3.82 -14.76 13.18
CA TYR A 362 4.71 -13.59 13.32
C TYR A 362 5.03 -13.27 14.79
N ARG A 363 4.15 -13.60 15.73
CA ARG A 363 4.39 -13.45 17.18
C ARG A 363 5.54 -14.30 17.72
N SER A 364 5.90 -15.38 17.02
CA SER A 364 7.04 -16.23 17.40
C SER A 364 8.39 -15.67 16.92
N CYS A 365 8.41 -14.64 16.08
CA CYS A 365 9.61 -14.03 15.55
C CYS A 365 10.22 -13.07 16.58
N LYS A 366 11.09 -13.58 17.46
CA LYS A 366 11.68 -12.81 18.56
C LYS A 366 13.18 -12.59 18.42
N ARG A 367 13.83 -13.24 17.45
CA ARG A 367 15.26 -13.10 17.20
C ARG A 367 15.54 -11.78 16.52
N GLU A 368 16.01 -10.78 17.27
CA GLU A 368 16.47 -9.51 16.73
C GLU A 368 17.78 -9.69 15.97
N VAL A 369 17.80 -9.36 14.68
CA VAL A 369 18.99 -9.51 13.79
C VAL A 369 19.49 -8.16 13.28
N LEU A 370 18.68 -7.13 13.37
CA LEU A 370 19.06 -5.74 13.10
C LEU A 370 18.44 -4.84 14.17
N ASN A 371 19.27 -4.00 14.77
CA ASN A 371 18.84 -2.87 15.61
C ASN A 371 19.69 -1.67 15.21
N TRP A 372 19.18 -0.90 14.28
CA TRP A 372 19.85 0.24 13.70
C TRP A 372 19.15 1.54 14.15
N CYS A 373 19.93 2.54 14.50
CA CYS A 373 19.43 3.86 14.89
C CYS A 373 20.36 4.95 14.32
N ASN A 374 19.74 5.94 13.69
CA ASN A 374 20.45 7.10 13.21
C ASN A 374 20.66 8.08 14.37
N GLU A 375 21.91 8.35 14.75
CA GLU A 375 22.24 9.27 15.86
C GLU A 375 21.81 10.71 15.59
N LYS A 376 21.74 11.10 14.31
CA LYS A 376 21.36 12.47 13.89
C LYS A 376 19.84 12.68 13.85
N ASN A 377 19.10 11.62 13.52
CA ASN A 377 17.64 11.62 13.36
C ASN A 377 16.95 10.76 14.42
N ARG A 378 17.49 10.77 15.64
CA ARG A 378 16.93 9.98 16.74
C ARG A 378 15.49 10.43 16.98
N THR A 379 14.52 9.68 16.43
CA THR A 379 13.13 9.83 16.83
C THR A 379 13.03 9.43 18.29
N GLU A 380 12.46 10.29 19.12
CA GLU A 380 12.10 9.95 20.50
C GLU A 380 11.35 8.62 20.54
N GLU A 381 11.32 7.92 21.67
CA GLU A 381 10.63 6.63 21.82
C GLU A 381 9.14 6.69 21.42
N GLY A 382 8.55 7.88 21.33
CA GLY A 382 7.26 8.16 20.70
C GLY A 382 7.43 8.52 19.22
N GLY A 383 6.48 8.17 18.37
CA GLY A 383 6.47 8.48 16.95
C GLY A 383 5.71 7.42 16.15
N VAL A 384 5.61 7.64 14.85
CA VAL A 384 4.99 6.66 13.95
C VAL A 384 6.00 5.58 13.60
N GLN A 385 5.75 4.36 14.10
CA GLN A 385 6.53 3.16 13.81
C GLN A 385 5.78 2.31 12.80
N VAL A 386 6.41 1.98 11.69
CA VAL A 386 5.81 1.20 10.61
C VAL A 386 6.30 -0.23 10.70
N PHE A 387 5.38 -1.15 10.93
CA PHE A 387 5.63 -2.58 11.02
C PHE A 387 5.21 -3.26 9.72
N MET A 388 6.04 -4.14 9.19
CA MET A 388 5.78 -4.83 7.93
C MET A 388 6.27 -6.27 7.96
N PRO A 389 5.54 -7.21 7.28
CA PRO A 389 5.89 -8.62 7.27
C PRO A 389 7.10 -8.91 6.39
N LEU A 390 7.98 -9.79 6.83
CA LEU A 390 9.03 -10.37 6.01
C LEU A 390 8.67 -11.80 5.66
N HIS A 391 8.31 -12.04 4.41
CA HIS A 391 7.91 -13.35 3.92
C HIS A 391 8.19 -13.53 2.42
N TYR A 392 8.27 -14.77 1.99
CA TYR A 392 8.25 -15.15 0.59
C TYR A 392 7.14 -16.21 0.40
N GLN A 393 6.08 -15.85 -0.31
CA GLN A 393 4.86 -16.66 -0.39
C GLN A 393 4.33 -17.01 1.02
N LEU A 394 4.19 -18.31 1.34
CA LEU A 394 3.80 -18.80 2.67
C LEU A 394 4.95 -18.90 3.67
N HIS A 395 6.19 -18.74 3.21
CA HIS A 395 7.36 -18.80 4.07
C HIS A 395 7.50 -17.50 4.86
N ARG A 396 7.06 -17.49 6.10
CA ARG A 396 7.12 -16.34 7.01
C ARG A 396 8.45 -16.33 7.73
N MET A 397 9.30 -15.37 7.39
CA MET A 397 10.65 -15.24 7.92
C MET A 397 10.71 -14.37 9.17
N GLY A 398 9.84 -13.36 9.25
CA GLY A 398 9.85 -12.41 10.35
C GLY A 398 9.08 -11.12 10.07
N TYR A 399 9.49 -10.05 10.70
CA TYR A 399 8.96 -8.71 10.45
C TYR A 399 10.04 -7.64 10.62
N CYS A 400 9.80 -6.50 10.03
CA CYS A 400 10.63 -5.32 10.17
C CYS A 400 9.81 -4.17 10.77
N MET A 401 10.46 -3.35 11.58
CA MET A 401 9.93 -2.08 12.08
C MET A 401 10.87 -0.96 11.62
N VAL A 402 10.30 0.11 11.08
CA VAL A 402 11.04 1.34 10.73
C VAL A 402 10.30 2.57 11.23
N ALA A 403 11.06 3.60 11.58
CA ALA A 403 10.52 4.89 12.03
C ALA A 403 11.32 6.04 11.43
N GLY A 404 10.69 7.23 11.30
CA GLY A 404 11.31 8.37 10.66
C GLY A 404 11.53 8.14 9.16
N VAL A 405 10.53 7.61 8.46
CA VAL A 405 10.62 7.14 7.06
C VAL A 405 9.77 8.00 6.10
N ASP A 406 9.59 9.27 6.41
CA ASP A 406 8.82 10.22 5.60
C ASP A 406 9.26 10.24 4.13
N GLU A 407 10.56 10.24 3.87
CA GLU A 407 11.09 10.19 2.49
C GLU A 407 10.66 8.93 1.76
N MET A 408 10.64 7.78 2.42
CA MET A 408 10.25 6.50 1.82
C MET A 408 8.76 6.46 1.44
N PHE A 409 7.89 7.11 2.25
CA PHE A 409 6.48 7.29 1.90
C PHE A 409 6.30 8.30 0.76
N ARG A 410 6.98 9.44 0.84
CA ARG A 410 6.89 10.50 -0.17
C ARG A 410 7.33 10.04 -1.56
N THR A 411 8.37 9.22 -1.64
CA THR A 411 8.92 8.69 -2.88
C THR A 411 8.32 7.35 -3.30
N GLY A 412 7.50 6.73 -2.46
CA GLY A 412 6.84 5.44 -2.74
C GLY A 412 7.78 4.22 -2.74
N ILE A 413 8.99 4.34 -2.17
CA ILE A 413 9.97 3.24 -2.20
C ILE A 413 9.82 2.24 -1.05
N LEU A 414 8.94 2.49 -0.08
CA LEU A 414 8.80 1.69 1.12
C LEU A 414 8.51 0.21 0.81
N GLU A 415 7.51 -0.07 -0.04
CA GLU A 415 7.18 -1.45 -0.44
C GLU A 415 8.37 -2.16 -1.10
N THR A 416 9.05 -1.47 -2.03
CA THR A 416 10.19 -2.06 -2.76
C THR A 416 11.37 -2.34 -1.83
N PHE A 417 11.61 -1.47 -0.85
CA PHE A 417 12.60 -1.70 0.21
C PHE A 417 12.36 -3.03 0.93
N PHE A 418 11.12 -3.28 1.38
CA PHE A 418 10.79 -4.53 2.05
C PHE A 418 10.92 -5.75 1.17
N ARG A 419 10.43 -5.67 -0.06
CA ARG A 419 10.55 -6.76 -1.02
C ARG A 419 12.00 -7.14 -1.26
N ASN A 420 12.89 -6.15 -1.33
CA ASN A 420 14.33 -6.42 -1.49
C ASN A 420 14.90 -7.19 -0.30
N ILE A 421 14.49 -6.86 0.93
CA ILE A 421 14.89 -7.63 2.12
C ILE A 421 14.32 -9.06 2.07
N CYS A 422 13.04 -9.21 1.73
CA CYS A 422 12.41 -10.52 1.61
C CYS A 422 13.12 -11.41 0.58
N TYR A 423 13.44 -10.88 -0.59
CA TYR A 423 14.18 -11.61 -1.63
C TYR A 423 15.61 -11.95 -1.20
N ALA A 424 16.29 -11.04 -0.51
CA ALA A 424 17.64 -11.30 -0.02
C ALA A 424 17.67 -12.43 1.04
N LEU A 425 16.72 -12.39 1.98
CA LEU A 425 16.57 -13.43 2.99
C LEU A 425 16.21 -14.78 2.37
N GLU A 426 15.27 -14.83 1.45
CA GLU A 426 14.90 -16.08 0.76
C GLU A 426 16.07 -16.64 -0.04
N ASN A 427 16.80 -15.82 -0.77
CA ASN A 427 18.01 -16.24 -1.49
C ASN A 427 19.07 -16.80 -0.54
N TYR A 428 19.25 -16.16 0.62
CA TYR A 428 20.17 -16.66 1.66
C TYR A 428 19.74 -18.04 2.15
N ILE A 429 18.46 -18.24 2.46
CA ILE A 429 17.90 -19.50 2.93
C ILE A 429 18.09 -20.61 1.88
N GLN A 430 17.73 -20.34 0.62
CA GLN A 430 17.86 -21.29 -0.47
C GLN A 430 19.33 -21.70 -0.70
N ARG A 431 20.27 -20.74 -0.65
CA ARG A 431 21.71 -21.04 -0.75
C ARG A 431 22.20 -21.95 0.38
N LYS A 432 21.76 -21.70 1.61
CA LYS A 432 22.13 -22.55 2.77
C LYS A 432 21.56 -23.95 2.65
N GLN A 433 20.29 -24.09 2.30
CA GLN A 433 19.66 -25.38 2.07
C GLN A 433 20.38 -26.16 0.95
N TYR A 434 20.70 -25.49 -0.15
CA TYR A 434 21.45 -26.10 -1.25
C TYR A 434 22.85 -26.55 -0.81
N GLN A 435 23.57 -25.76 -0.01
CA GLN A 435 24.87 -26.14 0.55
C GLN A 435 24.77 -27.39 1.44
N GLU A 436 23.74 -27.44 2.30
CA GLU A 436 23.51 -28.61 3.17
C GLU A 436 23.19 -29.90 2.37
N VAL A 437 22.31 -29.76 1.36
CA VAL A 437 21.99 -30.90 0.47
C VAL A 437 23.23 -31.38 -0.26
N ASN A 438 24.04 -30.47 -0.80
CA ASN A 438 25.30 -30.86 -1.46
C ASN A 438 26.30 -31.54 -0.52
N LEU A 439 26.43 -31.06 0.73
CA LEU A 439 27.28 -31.70 1.72
C LEU A 439 26.77 -33.11 2.06
N LYS A 440 25.45 -33.28 2.19
CA LYS A 440 24.85 -34.62 2.40
C LYS A 440 25.08 -35.52 1.20
N LEU A 441 24.90 -35.05 -0.02
CA LEU A 441 25.15 -35.81 -1.24
C LEU A 441 26.63 -36.18 -1.35
N GLN A 442 27.57 -35.27 -1.06
CA GLN A 442 29.01 -35.58 -1.06
C GLN A 442 29.35 -36.63 -0.04
N LYS A 443 28.75 -36.61 1.17
CA LYS A 443 28.96 -37.68 2.16
C LYS A 443 28.42 -39.02 1.67
N LEU A 444 27.20 -39.06 1.12
CA LEU A 444 26.62 -40.30 0.56
C LEU A 444 27.43 -40.86 -0.60
N TYR A 445 27.98 -39.96 -1.44
CA TYR A 445 28.82 -40.41 -2.58
C TYR A 445 30.21 -40.94 -2.17
N ARG A 446 30.74 -40.49 -1.03
CA ARG A 446 32.11 -40.85 -0.57
C ARG A 446 32.15 -41.93 0.49
N ILE A 447 31.05 -42.20 1.19
CA ILE A 447 31.00 -43.14 2.32
C ILE A 447 30.12 -44.34 1.95
N ASP A 448 30.61 -45.52 2.21
CA ASP A 448 29.82 -46.75 2.13
C ASP A 448 28.81 -46.80 3.28
N GLN A 449 27.54 -46.95 2.95
CA GLN A 449 26.45 -46.84 3.93
C GLN A 449 26.37 -48.01 4.92
N LEU A 450 26.95 -49.15 4.59
CA LEU A 450 26.95 -50.35 5.46
C LEU A 450 28.09 -50.31 6.46
N THR A 451 29.25 -49.85 6.02
CA THR A 451 30.49 -49.94 6.82
C THR A 451 30.86 -48.60 7.46
N GLY A 452 30.31 -47.48 6.99
CA GLY A 452 30.63 -46.12 7.47
C GLY A 452 32.03 -45.62 7.10
N ILE A 453 32.79 -46.38 6.29
CA ILE A 453 34.11 -45.99 5.80
C ILE A 453 34.02 -45.41 4.37
N TYR A 454 35.14 -44.81 3.92
CA TYR A 454 35.20 -44.30 2.55
C TYR A 454 35.04 -45.41 1.53
N ASN A 455 34.14 -45.25 0.57
CA ASN A 455 34.03 -46.12 -0.58
C ASN A 455 35.19 -45.85 -1.56
N ARG A 456 35.24 -46.55 -2.70
CA ARG A 456 36.31 -46.42 -3.69
C ARG A 456 36.49 -44.96 -4.16
N PHE A 457 35.41 -44.25 -4.45
CA PHE A 457 35.44 -42.84 -4.89
C PHE A 457 35.95 -41.91 -3.78
N GLY A 458 35.50 -42.11 -2.55
CA GLY A 458 35.96 -41.35 -1.38
C GLY A 458 37.45 -41.54 -1.11
N MET A 459 37.97 -42.75 -1.30
CA MET A 459 39.40 -43.02 -1.17
C MET A 459 40.24 -42.42 -2.29
N GLU A 460 39.76 -42.44 -3.54
CA GLU A 460 40.45 -41.83 -4.69
C GLU A 460 40.49 -40.28 -4.53
N ASP A 461 39.38 -39.64 -4.14
CA ASP A 461 39.32 -38.17 -3.92
C ASP A 461 40.22 -37.72 -2.76
N LEU A 462 40.24 -38.47 -1.67
CA LEU A 462 41.13 -38.22 -0.53
C LEU A 462 42.60 -38.40 -0.90
N GLY A 463 42.93 -39.46 -1.63
CA GLY A 463 44.28 -39.71 -2.12
C GLY A 463 44.80 -38.60 -3.01
N GLN A 464 43.96 -38.11 -3.90
CA GLN A 464 44.30 -36.98 -4.79
C GLN A 464 44.53 -35.68 -4.02
N LYS A 465 43.71 -35.38 -3.03
CA LYS A 465 43.89 -34.21 -2.14
C LYS A 465 45.17 -34.30 -1.32
N PHE A 466 45.49 -35.43 -0.75
CA PHE A 466 46.75 -35.62 -0.02
C PHE A 466 47.96 -35.50 -0.94
N TYR A 467 47.85 -35.99 -2.18
CA TYR A 467 48.89 -35.84 -3.18
C TYR A 467 49.14 -34.38 -3.57
N GLU A 468 48.08 -33.60 -3.75
CA GLU A 468 48.16 -32.16 -4.08
C GLU A 468 48.76 -31.35 -2.92
N ILE A 469 48.36 -31.62 -1.67
CA ILE A 469 48.90 -31.00 -0.45
C ILE A 469 50.39 -31.35 -0.30
N GLY A 470 50.74 -32.61 -0.48
CA GLY A 470 52.15 -33.07 -0.45
C GLY A 470 53.01 -32.39 -1.52
N ARG A 471 52.44 -32.19 -2.73
CA ARG A 471 53.13 -31.52 -3.84
C ARG A 471 53.30 -30.02 -3.64
N ALA A 472 52.32 -29.37 -2.99
CA ALA A 472 52.41 -27.94 -2.61
C ALA A 472 53.47 -27.72 -1.55
N SER A 473 53.52 -28.58 -0.50
CA SER A 473 54.51 -28.46 0.56
C SER A 473 55.95 -28.81 0.12
N CYS A 474 56.10 -29.59 -0.97
CA CYS A 474 57.41 -29.89 -1.59
C CYS A 474 57.87 -28.74 -2.51
N ARG A 475 57.01 -27.82 -2.94
CA ARG A 475 57.38 -26.64 -3.76
C ARG A 475 57.83 -25.45 -2.93
N GLU A 476 57.49 -25.43 -1.64
CA GLU A 476 57.90 -24.38 -0.69
C GLU A 476 59.20 -24.69 0.07
N ARG A 477 59.83 -25.81 -0.23
CA ARG A 477 61.16 -26.15 0.21
C ARG A 477 62.11 -26.13 -1.00
#